data_e9d9165cb0c4cb5e2a9dea822d1ea19a
#
_entry.id   e9d9165cb0c4cb5e2a9dea822d1ea19a
#
_cell.length_a   1.000
_cell.length_b   1.000
_cell.length_c   1.000
_cell.angle_alpha   90.00
_cell.angle_beta   90.00
_cell.angle_gamma   90.00
#
_symmetry.space_group_name_H-M   'P 1'
#
loop_
_entity.id
_entity.type
_entity.pdbx_description
1 polymer ?
#
loop_
_entity_poly.entity_id
_entity_poly.type
_entity_poly.pdbx_seq_one_letter_code
_entity_poly.pdbx_strand_id
1 'polypeptide(L)'
;MKRQSMDDERSDRDGLRGHLPDEDDASTTLVNLSPYYGHLDCFSGICPLVVKTNRFTYAPSYPPNDQIQNTWLSIALEGIGALFSYCAPRAAFRQVAVIGTGNGLDVVGISRIVRPPEIVASDIHPGVIQAARWNIAHYVAEECKVTVRQSDLFTDYPAGEAFDLIYENLPNIPDGTDLFEGIRSASCYAPRAHGVRSACDRYLLTLHHDFLVQARSRLHDSGWVVCLIGGRFPVRVIHRMFRTAGYRSMVVGFGLKIQSEADVVLPAYAAVERENGSSFAYYHPLEKCISISRELSQPTDLLSRGGYARRLTERLRNCRVSATEAARLHHDGDSVCHTVYVIAGSMMPKERSDG
;
A
#
# COMPACT_ATOMS: atom_id res chain seq x y z
N MET A 1 -9.56 66.72 -14.37
CA MET A 1 -10.13 65.61 -15.17
C MET A 1 -9.53 64.30 -14.74
N LYS A 2 -10.41 63.40 -14.28
CA LYS A 2 -10.30 61.96 -14.08
C LYS A 2 -9.16 61.39 -13.23
N ARG A 3 -9.48 61.12 -11.95
CA ARG A 3 -8.97 60.06 -11.11
C ARG A 3 -9.53 58.72 -11.64
N GLN A 4 -8.70 57.70 -11.83
CA GLN A 4 -9.04 56.27 -11.95
C GLN A 4 -7.99 55.55 -11.14
N SER A 5 -8.31 55.14 -10.03
CA SER A 5 -8.75 53.94 -9.32
C SER A 5 -7.67 52.85 -9.37
N MET A 6 -6.83 52.84 -8.28
CA MET A 6 -6.04 51.71 -7.80
C MET A 6 -6.96 50.93 -6.85
N ASP A 7 -7.69 49.97 -7.38
CA ASP A 7 -8.44 48.95 -6.63
C ASP A 7 -8.63 47.77 -7.60
N ASP A 8 -7.66 46.86 -7.67
CA ASP A 8 -7.84 45.52 -8.24
C ASP A 8 -6.59 44.62 -8.00
N GLU A 9 -6.22 44.38 -6.74
CA GLU A 9 -5.29 43.31 -6.36
C GLU A 9 -5.66 42.70 -4.99
N ARG A 10 -6.95 42.41 -4.79
CA ARG A 10 -7.40 41.65 -3.59
C ARG A 10 -8.53 40.68 -3.92
N SER A 11 -8.37 39.83 -4.92
CA SER A 11 -9.43 38.84 -5.20
C SER A 11 -8.97 37.49 -5.70
N ASP A 12 -7.75 37.03 -5.31
CA ASP A 12 -7.29 35.70 -5.71
C ASP A 12 -6.89 34.79 -4.54
N ARG A 13 -7.30 35.10 -3.30
CA ARG A 13 -7.09 34.20 -2.14
C ARG A 13 -8.35 33.46 -1.67
N ASP A 14 -9.50 33.70 -2.24
CA ASP A 14 -10.77 33.03 -1.92
C ASP A 14 -11.13 31.87 -2.88
N GLY A 15 -10.30 31.58 -3.87
CA GLY A 15 -10.52 30.51 -4.87
C GLY A 15 -10.31 29.06 -4.38
N LEU A 16 -9.82 28.85 -3.15
CA LEU A 16 -9.60 27.51 -2.60
C LEU A 16 -10.66 27.05 -1.57
N ARG A 17 -11.65 27.90 -1.31
CA ARG A 17 -12.91 27.47 -0.67
C ARG A 17 -13.97 27.18 -1.72
N GLY A 18 -13.57 26.47 -2.79
CA GLY A 18 -14.51 25.92 -3.74
C GLY A 18 -15.48 25.02 -2.99
N HIS A 19 -16.78 25.34 -3.09
CA HIS A 19 -17.93 24.57 -2.71
C HIS A 19 -17.60 23.06 -2.79
N LEU A 20 -17.40 22.45 -1.63
CA LEU A 20 -17.61 21.01 -1.47
C LEU A 20 -19.10 20.83 -1.77
N PRO A 21 -19.49 20.03 -2.75
CA PRO A 21 -20.89 19.69 -2.89
C PRO A 21 -21.32 19.04 -1.57
N ASP A 22 -22.29 19.65 -0.90
CA ASP A 22 -23.08 19.11 0.21
C ASP A 22 -23.99 17.98 -0.33
N GLU A 23 -23.46 17.03 -1.03
CA GLU A 23 -24.07 15.73 -1.19
C GLU A 23 -23.44 14.84 -0.13
N ASP A 24 -24.09 14.82 1.04
CA ASP A 24 -24.00 13.71 1.99
C ASP A 24 -24.30 12.44 1.19
N ASP A 25 -23.27 11.86 0.57
CA ASP A 25 -23.36 10.53 -0.01
C ASP A 25 -23.68 9.60 1.16
N ALA A 26 -24.93 9.13 1.21
CA ALA A 26 -25.51 8.27 2.26
C ALA A 26 -24.69 6.98 2.51
N SER A 27 -23.61 6.78 1.72
CA SER A 27 -22.66 5.69 1.81
C SER A 27 -21.42 6.00 2.67
N THR A 28 -21.24 7.25 3.14
CA THR A 28 -20.05 7.64 3.91
C THR A 28 -20.21 7.36 5.40
N THR A 29 -19.21 6.72 6.01
CA THR A 29 -19.19 6.36 7.43
C THR A 29 -17.92 6.86 8.10
N LEU A 30 -18.04 7.33 9.35
CA LEU A 30 -16.91 7.63 10.21
C LEU A 30 -16.58 6.42 11.07
N VAL A 31 -15.35 5.94 10.99
CA VAL A 31 -14.87 4.75 11.70
C VAL A 31 -13.72 5.11 12.61
N ASN A 32 -13.81 4.75 13.90
CA ASN A 32 -12.70 4.90 14.83
C ASN A 32 -11.68 3.78 14.62
N LEU A 33 -10.51 4.11 14.12
CA LEU A 33 -9.41 3.19 13.86
C LEU A 33 -8.30 3.21 14.93
N SER A 34 -8.49 3.94 16.04
CA SER A 34 -7.54 3.94 17.16
C SER A 34 -7.22 2.54 17.69
N PRO A 35 -8.17 1.58 17.77
CA PRO A 35 -7.86 0.22 18.21
C PRO A 35 -6.86 -0.52 17.30
N TYR A 36 -6.76 -0.12 16.03
CA TYR A 36 -5.89 -0.77 15.04
C TYR A 36 -4.54 -0.08 14.88
N TYR A 37 -4.49 1.24 15.06
CA TYR A 37 -3.33 2.05 14.69
C TYR A 37 -2.82 2.96 15.81
N GLY A 38 -3.57 3.12 16.90
CA GLY A 38 -3.20 4.03 18.00
C GLY A 38 -1.90 3.66 18.72
N HIS A 39 -1.43 2.41 18.57
CA HIS A 39 -0.16 1.94 19.09
C HIS A 39 1.06 2.33 18.21
N LEU A 40 0.83 2.80 16.99
CA LEU A 40 1.91 3.23 16.10
C LEU A 40 2.37 4.64 16.47
N ASP A 41 3.68 4.83 16.60
CA ASP A 41 4.27 6.13 16.99
C ASP A 41 3.85 7.27 16.06
N CYS A 42 3.68 6.99 14.77
CA CYS A 42 3.24 7.99 13.79
C CYS A 42 1.79 8.45 13.99
N PHE A 43 0.96 7.71 14.72
CA PHE A 43 -0.39 8.11 15.11
C PHE A 43 -0.49 8.52 16.59
N SER A 44 0.62 8.54 17.34
CA SER A 44 0.63 9.01 18.71
C SER A 44 0.13 10.45 18.78
N GLY A 45 -0.72 10.75 19.77
CA GLY A 45 -1.35 12.06 19.90
C GLY A 45 -2.60 12.29 19.03
N ILE A 46 -2.98 11.33 18.19
CA ILE A 46 -4.29 11.33 17.49
C ILE A 46 -5.20 10.34 18.23
N CYS A 47 -6.07 10.83 19.08
CA CYS A 47 -7.04 10.00 19.79
C CYS A 47 -8.35 10.78 20.01
N PRO A 48 -9.47 10.34 19.44
CA PRO A 48 -9.60 9.16 18.56
C PRO A 48 -9.11 9.38 17.13
N LEU A 49 -8.57 8.36 16.48
CA LEU A 49 -8.29 8.35 15.04
C LEU A 49 -9.59 7.98 14.29
N VAL A 50 -10.37 8.99 13.95
CA VAL A 50 -11.64 8.83 13.26
C VAL A 50 -11.46 9.08 11.75
N VAL A 51 -11.74 8.08 10.93
CA VAL A 51 -11.48 8.08 9.51
C VAL A 51 -12.78 8.04 8.72
N LYS A 52 -12.90 8.90 7.73
CA LYS A 52 -13.98 8.85 6.75
C LYS A 52 -13.77 7.69 5.80
N THR A 53 -14.75 6.82 5.69
CA THR A 53 -14.75 5.66 4.78
C THR A 53 -16.02 5.66 3.95
N ASN A 54 -16.00 4.98 2.82
CA ASN A 54 -17.16 4.71 1.99
C ASN A 54 -17.07 3.29 1.40
N ARG A 55 -18.02 2.90 0.57
CA ARG A 55 -18.09 1.56 -0.03
C ARG A 55 -16.87 1.18 -0.89
N PHE A 56 -16.02 2.15 -1.26
CA PHE A 56 -14.83 1.94 -2.10
C PHE A 56 -13.54 1.90 -1.29
N THR A 57 -13.56 2.30 -0.01
CA THR A 57 -12.36 2.37 0.82
C THR A 57 -12.33 1.23 1.83
N TYR A 58 -11.15 0.67 2.01
CA TYR A 58 -10.92 -0.36 3.01
C TYR A 58 -10.88 0.22 4.43
N ALA A 59 -11.57 -0.45 5.35
CA ALA A 59 -11.37 -0.29 6.79
C ALA A 59 -11.30 -1.69 7.42
N PRO A 60 -10.45 -1.91 8.45
CA PRO A 60 -10.42 -3.18 9.16
C PRO A 60 -11.81 -3.52 9.71
N SER A 61 -12.32 -4.71 9.40
CA SER A 61 -13.63 -5.22 9.84
C SER A 61 -13.54 -6.35 10.86
N TYR A 62 -12.33 -6.79 11.23
CA TYR A 62 -12.07 -7.82 12.22
C TYR A 62 -11.57 -7.20 13.53
N PRO A 63 -11.71 -7.89 14.67
CA PRO A 63 -11.19 -7.39 15.94
C PRO A 63 -9.69 -7.09 15.88
N PRO A 64 -9.20 -6.02 16.54
CA PRO A 64 -7.78 -5.79 16.71
C PRO A 64 -7.11 -7.02 17.33
N ASN A 65 -5.91 -7.32 16.88
CA ASN A 65 -5.12 -8.42 17.41
C ASN A 65 -3.78 -7.89 17.91
N ASP A 66 -3.61 -7.84 19.22
CA ASP A 66 -2.38 -7.34 19.87
C ASP A 66 -1.18 -8.28 19.68
N GLN A 67 -1.42 -9.46 19.12
CA GLN A 67 -0.42 -10.50 19.03
C GLN A 67 0.37 -10.45 17.72
N ILE A 68 -0.19 -9.86 16.66
CA ILE A 68 0.46 -9.65 15.38
C ILE A 68 0.10 -8.27 14.82
N GLN A 69 0.98 -7.72 14.00
CA GLN A 69 0.65 -6.54 13.21
C GLN A 69 -0.32 -6.92 12.09
N ASN A 70 -1.60 -7.01 12.44
CA ASN A 70 -2.64 -7.57 11.60
C ASN A 70 -3.21 -6.59 10.58
N THR A 71 -2.49 -5.54 10.23
CA THR A 71 -2.95 -4.57 9.22
C THR A 71 -1.87 -4.31 8.18
N TRP A 72 -2.31 -4.09 6.94
CA TRP A 72 -1.45 -3.69 5.84
C TRP A 72 -0.63 -2.45 6.21
N LEU A 73 -1.33 -1.42 6.72
CA LEU A 73 -0.75 -0.13 7.06
C LEU A 73 0.34 -0.23 8.13
N SER A 74 0.11 -0.99 9.22
CA SER A 74 1.10 -1.13 10.29
C SER A 74 2.42 -1.72 9.76
N ILE A 75 2.33 -2.78 8.94
CA ILE A 75 3.50 -3.44 8.35
C ILE A 75 4.21 -2.49 7.36
N ALA A 76 3.44 -1.73 6.56
CA ALA A 76 3.98 -0.77 5.62
C ALA A 76 4.74 0.36 6.31
N LEU A 77 4.12 1.01 7.30
CA LEU A 77 4.70 2.16 7.99
C LEU A 77 5.94 1.78 8.79
N GLU A 78 5.97 0.60 9.39
CA GLU A 78 7.19 0.08 10.02
C GLU A 78 8.32 -0.12 9.01
N GLY A 79 8.02 -0.67 7.82
CA GLY A 79 8.99 -0.83 6.75
C GLY A 79 9.53 0.49 6.23
N ILE A 80 8.63 1.47 6.02
CA ILE A 80 8.98 2.83 5.59
C ILE A 80 9.84 3.53 6.64
N GLY A 81 9.48 3.43 7.92
CA GLY A 81 10.26 4.01 9.02
C GLY A 81 11.67 3.44 9.09
N ALA A 82 11.82 2.13 8.91
CA ALA A 82 13.14 1.49 8.86
C ALA A 82 13.97 1.94 7.65
N LEU A 83 13.35 2.05 6.47
CA LEU A 83 14.01 2.57 5.26
C LEU A 83 14.44 4.03 5.47
N PHE A 84 13.54 4.86 5.99
CA PHE A 84 13.83 6.27 6.25
C PHE A 84 15.00 6.42 7.22
N SER A 85 15.00 5.70 8.34
CA SER A 85 16.10 5.72 9.32
C SER A 85 17.43 5.28 8.71
N TYR A 86 17.41 4.32 7.79
CA TYR A 86 18.60 3.87 7.07
C TYR A 86 19.12 4.91 6.08
N CYS A 87 18.23 5.63 5.39
CA CYS A 87 18.55 6.61 4.38
C CYS A 87 18.84 8.01 4.95
N ALA A 88 18.21 8.40 6.07
CA ALA A 88 18.22 9.75 6.62
C ALA A 88 19.61 10.43 6.72
N PRO A 89 20.69 9.71 7.03
CA PRO A 89 22.02 10.33 7.03
C PRO A 89 22.56 10.72 5.64
N ARG A 90 21.94 10.22 4.56
CA ARG A 90 22.46 10.31 3.19
C ARG A 90 21.50 10.95 2.19
N ALA A 91 20.20 10.90 2.46
CA ALA A 91 19.18 11.41 1.55
C ALA A 91 17.98 11.97 2.32
N ALA A 92 17.47 13.12 1.89
CA ALA A 92 16.21 13.67 2.36
C ALA A 92 15.11 13.30 1.36
N PHE A 93 14.05 12.65 1.82
CA PHE A 93 12.85 12.42 1.00
C PHE A 93 12.00 13.69 1.01
N ARG A 94 12.22 14.57 0.05
CA ARG A 94 11.53 15.87 -0.05
C ARG A 94 10.24 15.80 -0.85
N GLN A 95 10.24 15.01 -1.91
CA GLN A 95 9.09 14.79 -2.78
C GLN A 95 8.68 13.32 -2.73
N VAL A 96 7.47 13.07 -2.25
CA VAL A 96 6.94 11.72 -2.04
C VAL A 96 5.70 11.52 -2.89
N ALA A 97 5.60 10.37 -3.56
CA ALA A 97 4.37 9.94 -4.20
C ALA A 97 3.75 8.73 -3.45
N VAL A 98 2.43 8.74 -3.32
CA VAL A 98 1.63 7.64 -2.77
C VAL A 98 0.61 7.21 -3.82
N ILE A 99 0.78 6.01 -4.36
CA ILE A 99 -0.04 5.47 -5.46
C ILE A 99 -0.99 4.42 -4.91
N GLY A 100 -2.28 4.53 -5.25
CA GLY A 100 -3.33 3.72 -4.64
C GLY A 100 -3.56 4.13 -3.18
N THR A 101 -3.82 5.44 -2.98
CA THR A 101 -3.86 6.04 -1.62
C THR A 101 -5.01 5.53 -0.74
N GLY A 102 -6.01 4.84 -1.30
CA GLY A 102 -7.13 4.33 -0.53
C GLY A 102 -7.81 5.44 0.28
N ASN A 103 -8.01 5.20 1.57
CA ASN A 103 -8.60 6.19 2.48
C ASN A 103 -7.64 7.32 2.92
N GLY A 104 -6.41 7.35 2.43
CA GLY A 104 -5.41 8.38 2.74
C GLY A 104 -4.58 8.16 4.00
N LEU A 105 -4.79 7.09 4.77
CA LEU A 105 -4.02 6.83 5.99
C LEU A 105 -2.54 6.52 5.72
N ASP A 106 -2.22 5.97 4.56
CA ASP A 106 -0.84 5.78 4.11
C ASP A 106 -0.13 7.15 4.01
N VAL A 107 -0.81 8.16 3.44
CA VAL A 107 -0.30 9.54 3.36
C VAL A 107 -0.09 10.13 4.74
N VAL A 108 -1.08 9.98 5.64
CA VAL A 108 -0.97 10.49 7.03
C VAL A 108 0.21 9.86 7.75
N GLY A 109 0.36 8.53 7.69
CA GLY A 109 1.47 7.83 8.33
C GLY A 109 2.83 8.25 7.75
N ILE A 110 2.97 8.30 6.42
CA ILE A 110 4.19 8.71 5.74
C ILE A 110 4.54 10.16 6.07
N SER A 111 3.57 11.09 6.06
CA SER A 111 3.81 12.50 6.39
C SER A 111 4.44 12.68 7.78
N ARG A 112 4.06 11.82 8.74
CA ARG A 112 4.55 11.88 10.13
C ARG A 112 5.90 11.17 10.34
N ILE A 113 6.17 10.11 9.59
CA ILE A 113 7.44 9.37 9.66
C ILE A 113 8.55 10.13 8.90
N VAL A 114 8.27 10.48 7.65
CA VAL A 114 9.25 11.04 6.70
C VAL A 114 9.33 12.56 6.84
N ARG A 115 8.21 13.22 7.15
CA ARG A 115 8.06 14.68 7.24
C ARG A 115 8.51 15.40 5.96
N PRO A 116 8.05 14.97 4.79
CA PRO A 116 8.43 15.62 3.55
C PRO A 116 7.67 16.95 3.42
N PRO A 117 8.24 17.97 2.76
CA PRO A 117 7.52 19.20 2.45
C PRO A 117 6.41 19.01 1.41
N GLU A 118 6.48 17.96 0.58
CA GLU A 118 5.48 17.73 -0.46
C GLU A 118 5.16 16.23 -0.63
N ILE A 119 3.85 15.92 -0.69
CA ILE A 119 3.32 14.59 -1.04
C ILE A 119 2.32 14.73 -2.19
N VAL A 120 2.45 13.88 -3.20
CA VAL A 120 1.43 13.70 -4.23
C VAL A 120 0.80 12.33 -4.02
N ALA A 121 -0.50 12.31 -3.74
CA ALA A 121 -1.27 11.09 -3.57
C ALA A 121 -2.21 10.88 -4.75
N SER A 122 -2.39 9.64 -5.19
CA SER A 122 -3.34 9.32 -6.26
C SER A 122 -4.06 8.01 -6.06
N ASP A 123 -5.24 7.93 -6.68
CA ASP A 123 -6.02 6.72 -6.81
C ASP A 123 -6.80 6.78 -8.13
N ILE A 124 -7.15 5.62 -8.67
CA ILE A 124 -7.93 5.56 -9.92
C ILE A 124 -9.40 5.89 -9.69
N HIS A 125 -9.90 5.63 -8.47
CA HIS A 125 -11.33 5.71 -8.17
C HIS A 125 -11.73 7.08 -7.58
N PRO A 126 -12.67 7.85 -8.18
CA PRO A 126 -13.05 9.18 -7.69
C PRO A 126 -13.65 9.16 -6.27
N GLY A 127 -14.44 8.14 -5.92
CA GLY A 127 -15.00 8.01 -4.58
C GLY A 127 -13.95 7.76 -3.50
N VAL A 128 -12.82 7.11 -3.83
CA VAL A 128 -11.66 6.96 -2.95
C VAL A 128 -10.97 8.29 -2.71
N ILE A 129 -10.76 9.07 -3.78
CA ILE A 129 -10.13 10.41 -3.71
C ILE A 129 -10.89 11.34 -2.77
N GLN A 130 -12.21 11.30 -2.76
CA GLN A 130 -13.03 12.12 -1.87
C GLN A 130 -12.78 11.78 -0.39
N ALA A 131 -12.79 10.49 -0.04
CA ALA A 131 -12.50 10.05 1.32
C ALA A 131 -11.06 10.39 1.75
N ALA A 132 -10.08 10.16 0.86
CA ALA A 132 -8.68 10.47 1.10
C ALA A 132 -8.46 11.96 1.38
N ARG A 133 -9.04 12.86 0.58
CA ARG A 133 -8.93 14.33 0.78
C ARG A 133 -9.42 14.74 2.15
N TRP A 134 -10.56 14.20 2.60
CA TRP A 134 -11.08 14.52 3.92
C TRP A 134 -10.13 14.08 5.03
N ASN A 135 -9.66 12.83 4.99
CA ASN A 135 -8.77 12.27 6.00
C ASN A 135 -7.42 12.98 6.05
N ILE A 136 -6.84 13.26 4.88
CA ILE A 136 -5.57 13.98 4.74
C ILE A 136 -5.68 15.38 5.33
N ALA A 137 -6.75 16.13 4.98
CA ALA A 137 -6.96 17.48 5.50
C ALA A 137 -7.12 17.54 7.03
N HIS A 138 -7.57 16.44 7.67
CA HIS A 138 -7.74 16.37 9.11
C HIS A 138 -6.46 16.01 9.88
N TYR A 139 -5.54 15.25 9.27
CA TYR A 139 -4.46 14.60 10.01
C TYR A 139 -3.05 14.94 9.54
N VAL A 140 -2.89 15.49 8.34
CA VAL A 140 -1.59 15.97 7.85
C VAL A 140 -1.36 17.39 8.31
N ALA A 141 -0.16 17.67 8.82
CA ALA A 141 0.21 19.01 9.28
C ALA A 141 0.36 19.99 8.10
N GLU A 142 0.10 21.28 8.35
CA GLU A 142 0.10 22.34 7.32
C GLU A 142 1.48 22.53 6.64
N GLU A 143 2.56 22.13 7.30
CA GLU A 143 3.92 22.22 6.76
C GLU A 143 4.18 21.22 5.62
N CYS A 144 3.32 20.20 5.47
CA CYS A 144 3.38 19.24 4.40
C CYS A 144 2.29 19.54 3.36
N LYS A 145 2.69 20.05 2.22
CA LYS A 145 1.75 20.27 1.11
C LYS A 145 1.33 18.93 0.49
N VAL A 146 0.05 18.59 0.51
CA VAL A 146 -0.47 17.37 -0.10
C VAL A 146 -1.36 17.71 -1.30
N THR A 147 -1.02 17.13 -2.45
CA THR A 147 -1.85 17.15 -3.66
C THR A 147 -2.49 15.78 -3.87
N VAL A 148 -3.82 15.72 -3.98
CA VAL A 148 -4.56 14.47 -4.20
C VAL A 148 -5.16 14.48 -5.60
N ARG A 149 -4.79 13.48 -6.44
CA ARG A 149 -5.17 13.38 -7.86
C ARG A 149 -5.96 12.10 -8.12
N GLN A 150 -6.86 12.14 -9.08
CA GLN A 150 -7.34 10.92 -9.73
C GLN A 150 -6.36 10.56 -10.84
N SER A 151 -5.82 9.34 -10.83
CA SER A 151 -4.88 8.86 -11.85
C SER A 151 -4.82 7.34 -11.89
N ASP A 152 -4.75 6.78 -13.08
CA ASP A 152 -4.34 5.39 -13.28
C ASP A 152 -2.81 5.32 -13.25
N LEU A 153 -2.28 4.90 -12.11
CA LEU A 153 -0.85 4.97 -11.78
C LEU A 153 -0.30 6.39 -12.01
N PHE A 154 0.56 6.59 -13.00
CA PHE A 154 1.20 7.87 -13.31
C PHE A 154 0.67 8.54 -14.59
N THR A 155 -0.44 8.06 -15.15
CA THR A 155 -0.95 8.54 -16.46
C THR A 155 -1.23 10.04 -16.47
N ASP A 156 -1.77 10.57 -15.35
CA ASP A 156 -2.16 11.98 -15.23
C ASP A 156 -1.13 12.84 -14.48
N TYR A 157 0.09 12.32 -14.33
CA TYR A 157 1.18 13.05 -13.71
C TYR A 157 1.90 13.95 -14.74
N PRO A 158 2.19 15.22 -14.42
CA PRO A 158 2.91 16.12 -15.32
C PRO A 158 4.24 15.53 -15.79
N ALA A 159 4.62 15.82 -17.03
CA ALA A 159 5.93 15.44 -17.54
C ALA A 159 7.04 16.07 -16.70
N GLY A 160 8.06 15.27 -16.35
CA GLY A 160 9.20 15.74 -15.56
C GLY A 160 8.97 15.79 -14.05
N GLU A 161 7.76 15.54 -13.55
CA GLU A 161 7.52 15.39 -12.11
C GLU A 161 8.21 14.12 -11.61
N ALA A 162 9.10 14.23 -10.62
CA ALA A 162 9.90 13.13 -10.08
C ALA A 162 9.96 13.19 -8.55
N PHE A 163 10.27 12.05 -7.92
CA PHE A 163 10.13 11.82 -6.50
C PHE A 163 11.38 11.18 -5.89
N ASP A 164 11.61 11.44 -4.62
CA ASP A 164 12.64 10.78 -3.83
C ASP A 164 12.15 9.44 -3.26
N LEU A 165 10.85 9.35 -2.98
CA LEU A 165 10.18 8.15 -2.52
C LEU A 165 8.85 7.98 -3.26
N ILE A 166 8.63 6.80 -3.81
CA ILE A 166 7.34 6.41 -4.38
C ILE A 166 6.86 5.17 -3.63
N TYR A 167 5.72 5.27 -2.99
CA TYR A 167 5.09 4.17 -2.27
C TYR A 167 3.81 3.74 -2.97
N GLU A 168 3.54 2.44 -2.96
CA GLU A 168 2.27 1.88 -3.42
C GLU A 168 1.72 0.81 -2.48
N ASN A 169 0.39 0.75 -2.44
CA ASN A 169 -0.40 -0.29 -1.79
C ASN A 169 -1.49 -0.74 -2.75
N LEU A 170 -1.09 -1.38 -3.83
CA LEU A 170 -1.98 -1.79 -4.91
C LEU A 170 -2.55 -3.20 -4.67
N PRO A 171 -3.76 -3.50 -5.14
CA PRO A 171 -4.34 -4.82 -4.98
C PRO A 171 -3.63 -5.87 -5.85
N ASN A 172 -3.45 -7.06 -5.29
CA ASN A 172 -3.04 -8.25 -6.02
C ASN A 172 -4.12 -9.34 -5.90
N ILE A 173 -5.36 -8.96 -6.19
CA ILE A 173 -6.54 -9.82 -6.10
C ILE A 173 -6.88 -10.29 -7.51
N PRO A 174 -7.37 -11.55 -7.67
CA PRO A 174 -7.77 -12.06 -8.98
C PRO A 174 -8.84 -11.18 -9.62
N ASP A 175 -8.71 -10.97 -10.93
CA ASP A 175 -9.72 -10.30 -11.74
C ASP A 175 -10.91 -11.26 -11.94
N GLY A 176 -12.04 -10.94 -11.36
CA GLY A 176 -13.28 -11.68 -11.53
C GLY A 176 -14.44 -10.71 -11.39
N THR A 177 -15.14 -10.45 -12.47
CA THR A 177 -16.18 -9.42 -12.59
C THR A 177 -17.26 -9.52 -11.53
N ASP A 178 -17.61 -10.73 -11.08
CA ASP A 178 -18.67 -10.95 -10.10
C ASP A 178 -18.17 -10.89 -8.63
N LEU A 179 -16.83 -10.94 -8.43
CA LEU A 179 -16.21 -10.95 -7.10
C LEU A 179 -16.01 -9.54 -6.53
N PHE A 180 -15.92 -8.53 -7.39
CA PHE A 180 -15.60 -7.16 -6.98
C PHE A 180 -16.76 -6.41 -6.32
N GLU A 181 -18.02 -6.77 -6.59
CA GLU A 181 -19.17 -6.14 -5.94
C GLU A 181 -19.17 -6.34 -4.41
N GLY A 182 -18.53 -7.41 -3.91
CA GLY A 182 -18.42 -7.72 -2.49
C GLY A 182 -17.14 -7.22 -1.81
N ILE A 183 -16.06 -6.92 -2.56
CA ILE A 183 -14.76 -6.52 -2.01
C ILE A 183 -14.59 -5.02 -2.10
N ARG A 184 -14.68 -4.32 -0.98
CA ARG A 184 -14.56 -2.84 -0.93
C ARG A 184 -13.22 -2.32 -1.47
N SER A 185 -12.11 -2.97 -1.12
CA SER A 185 -10.78 -2.55 -1.58
C SER A 185 -10.50 -2.90 -3.06
N ALA A 186 -11.12 -3.94 -3.58
CA ALA A 186 -10.91 -4.39 -4.95
C ALA A 186 -11.66 -3.57 -6.00
N SER A 187 -12.69 -2.83 -5.60
CA SER A 187 -13.42 -1.92 -6.50
C SER A 187 -12.52 -0.83 -7.09
N CYS A 188 -11.33 -0.64 -6.52
CA CYS A 188 -10.35 0.33 -7.03
C CYS A 188 -9.46 -0.25 -8.15
N TYR A 189 -9.54 -1.56 -8.42
CA TYR A 189 -8.73 -2.21 -9.46
C TYR A 189 -9.40 -2.12 -10.83
N ALA A 190 -8.67 -1.64 -11.83
CA ALA A 190 -9.08 -1.69 -13.21
C ALA A 190 -8.40 -2.88 -13.91
N PRO A 191 -9.15 -3.81 -14.54
CA PRO A 191 -8.56 -4.91 -15.30
C PRO A 191 -7.65 -4.39 -16.39
N ARG A 192 -6.45 -4.96 -16.50
CA ARG A 192 -5.50 -4.63 -17.57
C ARG A 192 -5.40 -5.79 -18.54
N ALA A 193 -5.84 -5.56 -19.75
CA ALA A 193 -5.70 -6.54 -20.85
C ALA A 193 -4.25 -6.55 -21.32
N HIS A 194 -3.39 -7.36 -20.72
CA HIS A 194 -2.03 -7.53 -21.18
C HIS A 194 -1.77 -8.96 -21.68
N GLY A 195 -1.35 -9.04 -22.93
CA GLY A 195 -1.02 -10.28 -23.61
C GLY A 195 0.29 -10.95 -23.16
N VAL A 196 0.85 -10.61 -22.01
CA VAL A 196 2.15 -11.13 -21.55
C VAL A 196 1.93 -12.16 -20.45
N ARG A 197 2.11 -13.42 -20.80
CA ARG A 197 2.14 -14.54 -19.85
C ARG A 197 3.47 -14.59 -19.12
N SER A 198 3.68 -13.66 -18.20
CA SER A 198 4.88 -13.61 -17.37
C SER A 198 4.65 -14.34 -16.02
N ALA A 199 5.74 -14.52 -15.26
CA ALA A 199 5.59 -15.00 -13.88
C ALA A 199 4.78 -14.02 -13.01
N CYS A 200 4.70 -12.73 -13.39
CA CYS A 200 3.89 -11.73 -12.72
C CYS A 200 2.40 -12.01 -12.88
N ASP A 201 1.94 -12.34 -14.09
CA ASP A 201 0.53 -12.67 -14.35
C ASP A 201 0.08 -13.89 -13.55
N ARG A 202 0.95 -14.93 -13.51
CA ARG A 202 0.66 -16.15 -12.76
C ARG A 202 0.37 -15.89 -11.29
N TYR A 203 1.02 -14.88 -10.69
CA TYR A 203 0.90 -14.56 -9.26
C TYR A 203 0.16 -13.23 -9.01
N LEU A 204 -0.60 -12.72 -10.00
CA LEU A 204 -1.42 -11.52 -9.86
C LEU A 204 -0.60 -10.26 -9.53
N LEU A 205 0.61 -10.16 -10.07
CA LEU A 205 1.55 -9.06 -9.85
C LEU A 205 1.68 -8.10 -11.03
N THR A 206 0.84 -8.22 -12.05
CA THR A 206 0.94 -7.40 -13.26
C THR A 206 0.82 -5.92 -12.96
N LEU A 207 -0.14 -5.54 -12.10
CA LEU A 207 -0.32 -4.14 -11.69
C LEU A 207 0.90 -3.57 -10.96
N HIS A 208 1.50 -4.34 -10.03
CA HIS A 208 2.74 -3.95 -9.36
C HIS A 208 3.92 -3.83 -10.33
N HIS A 209 4.00 -4.72 -11.34
CA HIS A 209 5.03 -4.63 -12.37
C HIS A 209 4.86 -3.38 -13.23
N ASP A 210 3.64 -3.08 -13.70
CA ASP A 210 3.32 -1.89 -14.47
C ASP A 210 3.63 -0.61 -13.71
N PHE A 211 3.28 -0.59 -12.40
CA PHE A 211 3.68 0.47 -11.49
C PHE A 211 5.22 0.66 -11.48
N LEU A 212 5.99 -0.40 -11.27
CA LEU A 212 7.45 -0.33 -11.21
C LEU A 212 8.05 0.20 -12.52
N VAL A 213 7.52 -0.24 -13.67
CA VAL A 213 7.98 0.22 -14.99
C VAL A 213 7.72 1.72 -15.15
N GLN A 214 6.53 2.20 -14.80
CA GLN A 214 6.19 3.62 -14.90
C GLN A 214 6.95 4.47 -13.86
N ALA A 215 7.07 4.00 -12.63
CA ALA A 215 7.78 4.68 -11.55
C ALA A 215 9.25 4.98 -11.89
N ARG A 216 9.87 4.17 -12.76
CA ARG A 216 11.29 4.34 -13.13
C ARG A 216 11.59 5.70 -13.74
N SER A 217 10.69 6.25 -14.55
CA SER A 217 10.83 7.57 -15.17
C SER A 217 10.45 8.72 -14.24
N ARG A 218 9.91 8.40 -13.06
CA ARG A 218 9.40 9.33 -12.06
C ARG A 218 10.25 9.34 -10.78
N LEU A 219 11.33 8.57 -10.75
CA LEU A 219 12.19 8.46 -9.59
C LEU A 219 13.50 9.24 -9.81
N HIS A 220 13.90 10.05 -8.83
CA HIS A 220 15.22 10.65 -8.82
C HIS A 220 16.30 9.55 -8.73
N ASP A 221 17.53 9.83 -9.20
CA ASP A 221 18.62 8.83 -9.27
C ASP A 221 18.91 8.12 -7.94
N SER A 222 18.81 8.85 -6.81
CA SER A 222 18.97 8.32 -5.45
C SER A 222 17.66 7.89 -4.78
N GLY A 223 16.54 7.94 -5.50
CA GLY A 223 15.22 7.69 -4.98
C GLY A 223 14.90 6.20 -4.76
N TRP A 224 13.83 5.96 -4.04
CA TRP A 224 13.36 4.62 -3.69
C TRP A 224 11.90 4.42 -4.09
N VAL A 225 11.61 3.24 -4.63
CA VAL A 225 10.23 2.73 -4.71
C VAL A 225 9.98 1.77 -3.55
N VAL A 226 8.78 1.79 -2.98
CA VAL A 226 8.36 0.88 -1.92
C VAL A 226 7.01 0.28 -2.28
N CYS A 227 6.95 -1.05 -2.34
CA CYS A 227 5.72 -1.79 -2.61
C CYS A 227 5.29 -2.59 -1.39
N LEU A 228 4.00 -2.51 -1.06
CA LEU A 228 3.34 -3.36 -0.07
C LEU A 228 2.64 -4.51 -0.80
N ILE A 229 3.12 -5.73 -0.60
CA ILE A 229 2.69 -6.89 -1.41
C ILE A 229 2.25 -8.05 -0.52
N GLY A 230 1.08 -8.60 -0.76
CA GLY A 230 0.64 -9.85 -0.14
C GLY A 230 1.54 -11.02 -0.54
N GLY A 231 2.22 -11.62 0.44
CA GLY A 231 3.25 -12.63 0.23
C GLY A 231 2.71 -14.06 0.11
N ARG A 232 1.64 -14.26 -0.66
CA ARG A 232 1.03 -15.58 -0.87
C ARG A 232 1.82 -16.51 -1.81
N PHE A 233 3.01 -16.10 -2.24
CA PHE A 233 3.90 -16.78 -3.18
C PHE A 233 5.36 -16.57 -2.79
N PRO A 234 6.32 -17.30 -3.40
CA PRO A 234 7.73 -17.19 -3.02
C PRO A 234 8.29 -15.79 -3.25
N VAL A 235 8.95 -15.21 -2.25
CA VAL A 235 9.52 -13.85 -2.31
C VAL A 235 10.48 -13.64 -3.49
N ARG A 236 11.12 -14.71 -4.00
CA ARG A 236 11.96 -14.63 -5.20
C ARG A 236 11.20 -14.14 -6.44
N VAL A 237 9.88 -14.34 -6.50
CA VAL A 237 9.03 -13.82 -7.59
C VAL A 237 8.98 -12.29 -7.52
N ILE A 238 8.82 -11.73 -6.32
CA ILE A 238 8.84 -10.28 -6.11
C ILE A 238 10.21 -9.70 -6.50
N HIS A 239 11.29 -10.27 -5.98
CA HIS A 239 12.65 -9.80 -6.32
C HIS A 239 12.95 -9.89 -7.82
N ARG A 240 12.42 -10.92 -8.50
CA ARG A 240 12.54 -11.03 -9.95
C ARG A 240 11.75 -9.92 -10.67
N MET A 241 10.53 -9.63 -10.21
CA MET A 241 9.71 -8.53 -10.75
C MET A 241 10.44 -7.18 -10.67
N PHE A 242 10.98 -6.85 -9.49
CA PHE A 242 11.78 -5.64 -9.31
C PHE A 242 12.99 -5.60 -10.25
N ARG A 243 13.72 -6.70 -10.35
CA ARG A 243 14.89 -6.78 -11.22
C ARG A 243 14.54 -6.60 -12.70
N THR A 244 13.46 -7.21 -13.18
CA THR A 244 13.02 -7.05 -14.58
C THR A 244 12.54 -5.62 -14.87
N ALA A 245 12.02 -4.91 -13.87
CA ALA A 245 11.68 -3.50 -13.97
C ALA A 245 12.89 -2.56 -13.78
N GLY A 246 14.11 -3.10 -13.52
CA GLY A 246 15.35 -2.32 -13.44
C GLY A 246 15.74 -1.85 -12.04
N TYR A 247 15.27 -2.54 -10.98
CA TYR A 247 15.59 -2.19 -9.59
C TYR A 247 16.38 -3.28 -8.86
N ARG A 248 17.27 -2.84 -7.96
CA ARG A 248 17.76 -3.68 -6.86
C ARG A 248 16.77 -3.60 -5.73
N SER A 249 16.36 -4.73 -5.16
CA SER A 249 15.31 -4.77 -4.16
C SER A 249 15.75 -5.45 -2.87
N MET A 250 15.16 -4.98 -1.75
CA MET A 250 15.36 -5.53 -0.41
C MET A 250 14.04 -5.58 0.37
N VAL A 251 13.93 -6.51 1.31
CA VAL A 251 12.82 -6.57 2.26
C VAL A 251 13.06 -5.53 3.34
N VAL A 252 12.16 -4.56 3.49
CA VAL A 252 12.23 -3.52 4.52
C VAL A 252 11.17 -3.69 5.61
N GLY A 253 10.12 -4.45 5.33
CA GLY A 253 9.09 -4.82 6.29
C GLY A 253 8.54 -6.21 5.98
N PHE A 254 8.09 -6.93 7.01
CA PHE A 254 7.52 -8.25 6.86
C PHE A 254 6.64 -8.58 8.07
N GLY A 255 5.46 -9.13 7.82
CA GLY A 255 4.53 -9.50 8.87
C GLY A 255 3.57 -10.61 8.47
N LEU A 256 2.79 -11.06 9.45
CA LEU A 256 1.63 -11.92 9.25
C LEU A 256 0.36 -11.07 9.27
N LYS A 257 -0.58 -11.40 8.40
CA LYS A 257 -1.90 -10.79 8.36
C LYS A 257 -2.99 -11.86 8.26
N ILE A 258 -4.02 -11.77 9.10
CA ILE A 258 -5.22 -12.57 8.94
C ILE A 258 -5.90 -12.16 7.63
N GLN A 259 -6.37 -13.14 6.86
CA GLN A 259 -7.04 -12.83 5.60
C GLN A 259 -8.36 -12.10 5.86
N SER A 260 -8.42 -10.84 5.46
CA SER A 260 -9.66 -10.05 5.44
C SER A 260 -10.51 -10.37 4.21
N GLU A 261 -11.82 -10.14 4.28
CA GLU A 261 -12.76 -10.43 3.18
C GLU A 261 -12.59 -11.87 2.66
N ALA A 262 -12.40 -12.81 3.60
CA ALA A 262 -12.00 -14.18 3.32
C ALA A 262 -13.04 -14.94 2.47
N ASP A 263 -14.32 -14.66 2.67
CA ASP A 263 -15.44 -15.24 1.91
C ASP A 263 -15.34 -15.03 0.40
N VAL A 264 -14.70 -13.93 -0.02
CA VAL A 264 -14.55 -13.56 -1.43
C VAL A 264 -13.13 -13.83 -1.92
N VAL A 265 -12.13 -13.42 -1.14
CA VAL A 265 -10.72 -13.48 -1.55
C VAL A 265 -10.21 -14.91 -1.66
N LEU A 266 -10.52 -15.79 -0.69
CA LEU A 266 -10.02 -17.16 -0.70
C LEU A 266 -10.55 -18.00 -1.88
N PRO A 267 -11.87 -18.00 -2.17
CA PRO A 267 -12.40 -18.67 -3.36
C PRO A 267 -11.81 -18.16 -4.67
N ALA A 268 -11.54 -16.84 -4.78
CA ALA A 268 -10.94 -16.25 -5.95
C ALA A 268 -9.50 -16.76 -6.20
N TYR A 269 -8.66 -16.78 -5.16
CA TYR A 269 -7.32 -17.37 -5.26
C TYR A 269 -7.36 -18.87 -5.54
N ALA A 270 -8.32 -19.61 -4.96
CA ALA A 270 -8.52 -21.03 -5.24
C ALA A 270 -8.91 -21.28 -6.70
N ALA A 271 -9.70 -20.39 -7.32
CA ALA A 271 -10.02 -20.45 -8.73
C ALA A 271 -8.75 -20.30 -9.59
N VAL A 272 -7.92 -19.32 -9.31
CA VAL A 272 -6.64 -19.09 -10.01
C VAL A 272 -5.69 -20.29 -9.86
N GLU A 273 -5.62 -20.94 -8.68
CA GLU A 273 -4.84 -22.17 -8.51
C GLU A 273 -5.30 -23.27 -9.47
N ARG A 274 -6.60 -23.48 -9.60
CA ARG A 274 -7.17 -24.48 -10.51
C ARG A 274 -6.95 -24.16 -11.98
N GLU A 275 -7.04 -22.90 -12.35
CA GLU A 275 -6.98 -22.47 -13.75
C GLU A 275 -5.56 -22.48 -14.31
N ASN A 276 -4.59 -21.98 -13.56
CA ASN A 276 -3.23 -21.74 -14.07
C ASN A 276 -2.14 -22.60 -13.41
N GLY A 277 -2.52 -23.48 -12.47
CA GLY A 277 -1.58 -24.34 -11.74
C GLY A 277 -0.64 -23.57 -10.79
N SER A 278 -0.98 -22.35 -10.41
CA SER A 278 -0.25 -21.60 -9.38
C SER A 278 -0.44 -22.25 -8.02
N SER A 279 0.43 -21.96 -7.07
CA SER A 279 0.29 -22.36 -5.68
C SER A 279 0.44 -21.14 -4.81
N PHE A 280 -0.62 -20.76 -4.13
CA PHE A 280 -0.58 -19.69 -3.14
C PHE A 280 -0.35 -20.26 -1.74
N ALA A 281 0.25 -19.49 -0.85
CA ALA A 281 0.59 -19.90 0.50
C ALA A 281 -0.26 -19.13 1.51
N TYR A 282 -1.12 -19.86 2.20
CA TYR A 282 -1.78 -19.44 3.42
C TYR A 282 -1.26 -20.28 4.58
N TYR A 283 -1.56 -19.91 5.80
CA TYR A 283 -1.05 -20.59 6.99
C TYR A 283 -2.17 -20.81 8.00
N HIS A 284 -2.17 -22.04 8.57
CA HIS A 284 -3.15 -22.53 9.55
C HIS A 284 -2.48 -23.65 10.41
N PRO A 285 -2.84 -23.82 11.70
CA PRO A 285 -3.77 -23.02 12.47
C PRO A 285 -3.18 -21.67 12.90
N LEU A 286 -4.06 -20.65 13.05
CA LEU A 286 -3.65 -19.27 13.30
C LEU A 286 -2.81 -19.11 14.57
N GLU A 287 -3.24 -19.73 15.69
CA GLU A 287 -2.54 -19.64 16.99
C GLU A 287 -1.08 -20.15 16.90
N LYS A 288 -0.87 -21.23 16.16
CA LYS A 288 0.47 -21.76 15.92
C LYS A 288 1.33 -20.80 15.10
N CYS A 289 0.74 -20.18 14.09
CA CYS A 289 1.44 -19.18 13.26
C CYS A 289 1.84 -17.96 14.10
N ILE A 290 0.96 -17.49 14.97
CA ILE A 290 1.22 -16.39 15.90
C ILE A 290 2.33 -16.77 16.88
N SER A 291 2.28 -17.97 17.49
CA SER A 291 3.34 -18.45 18.39
C SER A 291 4.69 -18.47 17.71
N ILE A 292 4.78 -19.02 16.50
CA ILE A 292 6.03 -19.04 15.72
C ILE A 292 6.55 -17.63 15.43
N SER A 293 5.65 -16.69 15.09
CA SER A 293 6.04 -15.30 14.83
C SER A 293 6.62 -14.62 16.07
N ARG A 294 6.04 -14.87 17.23
CA ARG A 294 6.49 -14.31 18.52
C ARG A 294 7.84 -14.82 19.01
N GLU A 295 8.15 -16.10 18.73
CA GLU A 295 9.44 -16.69 19.07
C GLU A 295 10.61 -16.08 18.29
N LEU A 296 10.32 -15.42 17.17
CA LEU A 296 11.29 -14.74 16.34
C LEU A 296 11.24 -13.23 16.59
N SER A 297 12.22 -12.70 17.30
CA SER A 297 12.34 -11.26 17.47
C SER A 297 12.53 -10.56 16.11
N GLN A 298 11.71 -9.55 15.86
CA GLN A 298 11.82 -8.73 14.67
C GLN A 298 13.09 -7.87 14.75
N PRO A 299 13.95 -7.85 13.71
CA PRO A 299 15.18 -7.08 13.75
C PRO A 299 14.88 -5.58 13.67
N THR A 300 15.62 -4.81 14.45
CA THR A 300 15.57 -3.34 14.41
C THR A 300 16.34 -2.78 13.22
N ASP A 301 17.42 -3.46 12.80
CA ASP A 301 18.20 -3.04 11.64
C ASP A 301 17.58 -3.51 10.31
N LEU A 302 17.65 -2.63 9.32
CA LEU A 302 17.04 -2.84 8.01
C LEU A 302 17.61 -4.07 7.27
N LEU A 303 18.93 -4.25 7.31
CA LEU A 303 19.61 -5.28 6.50
C LEU A 303 19.30 -6.71 6.98
N SER A 304 18.95 -6.88 8.24
CA SER A 304 18.57 -8.19 8.81
C SER A 304 17.11 -8.59 8.52
N ARG A 305 16.27 -7.67 8.04
CA ARG A 305 14.84 -7.93 7.81
C ARG A 305 14.56 -9.00 6.75
N GLY A 306 15.36 -9.05 5.70
CA GLY A 306 15.29 -10.12 4.70
C GLY A 306 15.61 -11.50 5.26
N GLY A 307 16.60 -11.57 6.17
CA GLY A 307 16.93 -12.79 6.90
C GLY A 307 15.81 -13.23 7.85
N TYR A 308 15.21 -12.28 8.55
CA TYR A 308 14.04 -12.54 9.40
C TYR A 308 12.86 -13.10 8.60
N ALA A 309 12.48 -12.44 7.50
CA ALA A 309 11.38 -12.88 6.64
C ALA A 309 11.58 -14.33 6.14
N ARG A 310 12.81 -14.67 5.74
CA ARG A 310 13.16 -16.02 5.32
C ARG A 310 13.01 -17.02 6.46
N ARG A 311 13.57 -16.76 7.65
CA ARG A 311 13.47 -17.65 8.82
C ARG A 311 12.03 -17.88 9.25
N LEU A 312 11.21 -16.80 9.30
CA LEU A 312 9.80 -16.94 9.68
C LEU A 312 9.04 -17.79 8.65
N THR A 313 9.20 -17.50 7.35
CA THR A 313 8.56 -18.28 6.28
C THR A 313 8.96 -19.76 6.33
N GLU A 314 10.22 -20.06 6.65
CA GLU A 314 10.70 -21.43 6.79
C GLU A 314 10.08 -22.14 8.00
N ARG A 315 9.98 -21.49 9.15
CA ARG A 315 9.32 -22.06 10.34
C ARG A 315 7.82 -22.27 10.15
N LEU A 316 7.18 -21.43 9.33
CA LEU A 316 5.77 -21.57 8.97
C LEU A 316 5.51 -22.69 7.95
N ARG A 317 6.53 -23.34 7.39
CA ARG A 317 6.38 -24.34 6.32
C ARG A 317 5.38 -25.46 6.67
N ASN A 318 5.38 -25.92 7.91
CA ASN A 318 4.48 -27.00 8.38
C ASN A 318 3.05 -26.50 8.69
N CYS A 319 2.81 -25.19 8.61
CA CYS A 319 1.49 -24.56 8.74
C CYS A 319 0.91 -24.16 7.38
N ARG A 320 1.66 -24.38 6.29
CA ARG A 320 1.28 -23.95 4.96
C ARG A 320 0.12 -24.76 4.41
N VAL A 321 -0.89 -24.06 3.89
CA VAL A 321 -2.02 -24.62 3.15
C VAL A 321 -2.16 -23.90 1.80
N SER A 322 -2.81 -24.55 0.82
CA SER A 322 -3.13 -23.93 -0.48
C SER A 322 -4.30 -22.94 -0.34
N ALA A 323 -4.57 -22.15 -1.38
CA ALA A 323 -5.77 -21.30 -1.41
C ALA A 323 -7.07 -22.12 -1.37
N THR A 324 -7.09 -23.26 -2.04
CA THR A 324 -8.22 -24.19 -2.03
C THR A 324 -8.50 -24.72 -0.63
N GLU A 325 -7.46 -25.16 0.10
CA GLU A 325 -7.60 -25.62 1.47
C GLU A 325 -7.95 -24.48 2.43
N ALA A 326 -7.38 -23.30 2.25
CA ALA A 326 -7.70 -22.11 3.03
C ALA A 326 -9.17 -21.70 2.90
N ALA A 327 -9.72 -21.79 1.69
CA ALA A 327 -11.15 -21.53 1.45
C ALA A 327 -12.03 -22.55 2.18
N ARG A 328 -11.66 -23.83 2.16
CA ARG A 328 -12.37 -24.89 2.91
C ARG A 328 -12.33 -24.63 4.42
N LEU A 329 -11.13 -24.38 4.98
CA LEU A 329 -10.96 -24.11 6.40
C LEU A 329 -11.80 -22.89 6.84
N HIS A 330 -11.81 -21.82 6.03
CA HIS A 330 -12.62 -20.65 6.33
C HIS A 330 -14.12 -20.96 6.30
N HIS A 331 -14.58 -21.76 5.35
CA HIS A 331 -15.98 -22.24 5.30
C HIS A 331 -16.36 -23.04 6.56
N ASP A 332 -15.42 -23.79 7.13
CA ASP A 332 -15.58 -24.55 8.36
C ASP A 332 -15.49 -23.68 9.64
N GLY A 333 -15.28 -22.36 9.50
CA GLY A 333 -15.24 -21.38 10.59
C GLY A 333 -13.83 -21.03 11.07
N ASP A 334 -12.79 -21.55 10.46
CA ASP A 334 -11.39 -21.28 10.82
C ASP A 334 -10.86 -19.99 10.20
N SER A 335 -9.96 -19.33 10.90
CA SER A 335 -9.20 -18.19 10.38
C SER A 335 -7.88 -18.65 9.80
N VAL A 336 -7.53 -18.10 8.64
CA VAL A 336 -6.25 -18.30 7.98
C VAL A 336 -5.47 -16.99 7.89
N CYS A 337 -4.14 -17.07 7.88
CA CYS A 337 -3.29 -15.90 7.67
C CYS A 337 -2.37 -16.09 6.46
N HIS A 338 -1.78 -15.01 6.03
CA HIS A 338 -0.75 -14.98 5.00
C HIS A 338 0.37 -14.02 5.39
N THR A 339 1.52 -14.14 4.73
CA THR A 339 2.61 -13.18 4.90
C THR A 339 2.37 -11.91 4.09
N VAL A 340 2.96 -10.81 4.55
CA VAL A 340 2.97 -9.53 3.86
C VAL A 340 4.41 -9.05 3.77
N TYR A 341 4.81 -8.55 2.62
CA TYR A 341 6.13 -7.98 2.37
C TYR A 341 6.04 -6.49 2.08
N VAL A 342 6.95 -5.73 2.66
CA VAL A 342 7.28 -4.37 2.22
C VAL A 342 8.64 -4.44 1.55
N ILE A 343 8.66 -4.18 0.25
CA ILE A 343 9.86 -4.29 -0.57
C ILE A 343 10.27 -2.92 -1.05
N ALA A 344 11.49 -2.51 -0.70
CA ALA A 344 12.09 -1.30 -1.25
C ALA A 344 12.99 -1.64 -2.44
N GLY A 345 12.97 -0.78 -3.45
CA GLY A 345 13.82 -0.86 -4.63
C GLY A 345 14.52 0.44 -4.94
N SER A 346 15.80 0.40 -5.26
CA SER A 346 16.57 1.50 -5.83
C SER A 346 16.96 1.19 -7.26
N MET A 347 17.08 2.20 -8.11
CA MET A 347 17.45 1.99 -9.52
C MET A 347 18.81 1.28 -9.64
N MET A 348 18.87 0.31 -10.54
CA MET A 348 20.16 -0.26 -10.94
C MET A 348 20.94 0.77 -11.73
N PRO A 349 22.27 0.90 -11.49
CA PRO A 349 23.11 1.75 -12.32
C PRO A 349 22.91 1.39 -13.80
N LYS A 350 22.84 2.41 -14.65
CA LYS A 350 22.91 2.18 -16.10
C LYS A 350 24.26 1.53 -16.37
N GLU A 351 24.27 0.37 -17.03
CA GLU A 351 25.51 -0.18 -17.57
C GLU A 351 26.14 0.92 -18.42
N ARG A 352 27.38 1.31 -18.10
CA ARG A 352 28.12 2.18 -19.01
C ARG A 352 28.27 1.38 -20.28
N SER A 353 27.62 1.82 -21.35
CA SER A 353 27.99 1.41 -22.69
C SER A 353 29.40 1.94 -22.91
N ASP A 354 30.41 1.10 -22.66
CA ASP A 354 31.75 1.36 -23.12
C ASP A 354 31.66 1.45 -24.64
N GLY A 355 31.69 2.70 -25.14
CA GLY A 355 31.73 3.04 -26.55
C GLY A 355 33.09 2.83 -27.16
#